data_f20f297a028b6dc3ecdaaf00377df884
#
_entry.id   f20f297a028b6dc3ecdaaf00377df884
#
_cell.length_a   1.000
_cell.length_b   1.000
_cell.length_c   1.000
_cell.angle_alpha   90.00
_cell.angle_beta   90.00
_cell.angle_gamma   90.00
#
_symmetry.space_group_name_H-M   'P 1'
#
loop_
_entity.id
_entity.type
_entity.pdbx_description
1 polymer ?
#
loop_
_entity_poly.entity_id
_entity_poly.type
_entity_poly.pdbx_seq_one_letter_code
_entity_poly.pdbx_strand_id
1 'polypeptide(L)'
;MWSFHPDRNIDLAFMPFKLIVEHCLALNRRPFFTSIESSTIPRDNELKELTTIEDVLMIGYPNGLWDEVNNIPFFMKGMTATHPGIDYQGKQEFAVHMPIYKGSSGSPVFLLSAQFYDRARSYVPGRDYVRILGIAYKHFKYLAEGMVWVMLDTYCACIFISRSSV
;
A
#
# COMPACT_ATOMS: atom_id res chain seq x y z
N MET A 1 22.10 3.85 3.85
CA MET A 1 22.03 2.66 4.73
C MET A 1 20.56 2.40 5.04
N TRP A 2 20.09 1.13 4.95
CA TRP A 2 18.75 0.71 5.31
C TRP A 2 18.60 0.70 6.84
N SER A 3 17.46 1.15 7.32
CA SER A 3 17.03 1.04 8.71
C SER A 3 15.80 0.16 8.79
N PHE A 4 15.77 -0.76 9.75
CA PHE A 4 14.67 -1.69 9.95
C PHE A 4 13.77 -1.18 11.08
N HIS A 5 12.52 -1.61 11.06
CA HIS A 5 11.60 -1.32 12.15
C HIS A 5 12.15 -1.88 13.48
N PRO A 6 12.06 -1.14 14.61
CA PRO A 6 12.60 -1.61 15.90
C PRO A 6 11.90 -2.86 16.43
N ASP A 7 10.60 -3.00 16.18
CA ASP A 7 9.88 -4.25 16.44
C ASP A 7 10.15 -5.24 15.31
N ARG A 8 10.80 -6.37 15.65
CA ARG A 8 11.18 -7.43 14.70
C ARG A 8 9.98 -8.21 14.14
N ASN A 9 8.80 -8.08 14.72
CA ASN A 9 7.58 -8.67 14.17
C ASN A 9 6.99 -7.86 13.01
N ILE A 10 7.50 -6.65 12.78
CA ILE A 10 7.08 -5.77 11.70
C ILE A 10 8.13 -5.81 10.58
N ASP A 11 7.78 -6.45 9.48
CA ASP A 11 8.64 -6.58 8.29
C ASP A 11 8.63 -5.28 7.46
N LEU A 12 9.27 -4.25 8.01
CA LEU A 12 9.35 -2.94 7.38
C LEU A 12 10.78 -2.40 7.46
N ALA A 13 11.26 -1.85 6.35
CA ALA A 13 12.54 -1.16 6.26
C ALA A 13 12.38 0.17 5.53
N PHE A 14 13.20 1.14 5.88
CA PHE A 14 13.26 2.42 5.19
C PHE A 14 14.70 2.85 4.94
N MET A 15 14.87 3.75 3.97
CA MET A 15 16.14 4.36 3.65
C MET A 15 15.97 5.87 3.45
N PRO A 16 16.83 6.73 4.01
CA PRO A 16 16.79 8.15 3.76
C PRO A 16 16.99 8.46 2.26
N PHE A 17 15.97 8.98 1.61
CA PHE A 17 15.98 9.26 0.17
C PHE A 17 16.94 10.41 -0.19
N LYS A 18 17.25 11.29 0.76
CA LYS A 18 18.21 12.40 0.61
C LYS A 18 19.53 11.95 0.01
N LEU A 19 20.06 10.82 0.46
CA LEU A 19 21.35 10.28 -0.02
C LEU A 19 21.31 9.92 -1.51
N ILE A 20 20.16 9.41 -1.99
CA ILE A 20 19.95 9.10 -3.42
C ILE A 20 19.91 10.39 -4.22
N VAL A 21 19.17 11.39 -3.73
CA VAL A 21 19.05 12.71 -4.40
C VAL A 21 20.44 13.36 -4.51
N GLU A 22 21.20 13.41 -3.43
CA GLU A 22 22.56 13.99 -3.41
C GLU A 22 23.48 13.26 -4.40
N HIS A 23 23.44 11.94 -4.43
CA HIS A 23 24.21 11.15 -5.38
C HIS A 23 23.84 11.44 -6.83
N CYS A 24 22.55 11.51 -7.14
CA CYS A 24 22.07 11.84 -8.48
C CYS A 24 22.52 13.24 -8.91
N LEU A 25 22.43 14.23 -8.01
CA LEU A 25 22.86 15.59 -8.29
C LEU A 25 24.39 15.67 -8.53
N ALA A 26 25.18 14.91 -7.78
CA ALA A 26 26.62 14.81 -7.99
C ALA A 26 26.98 14.23 -9.36
N LEU A 27 26.11 13.41 -9.95
CA LEU A 27 26.23 12.88 -11.30
C LEU A 27 25.55 13.77 -12.37
N ASN A 28 25.19 14.99 -11.99
CA ASN A 28 24.43 15.94 -12.85
C ASN A 28 23.12 15.35 -13.40
N ARG A 29 22.46 14.50 -12.63
CA ARG A 29 21.16 13.90 -12.90
C ARG A 29 20.13 14.42 -11.91
N ARG A 30 18.95 14.79 -12.39
CA ARG A 30 17.83 15.19 -11.53
C ARG A 30 16.86 14.01 -11.41
N PRO A 31 16.73 13.38 -10.22
CA PRO A 31 15.73 12.35 -10.03
C PRO A 31 14.33 12.97 -10.08
N PHE A 32 13.42 12.32 -10.79
CA PHE A 32 12.00 12.64 -10.76
C PHE A 32 11.33 11.81 -9.68
N PHE A 33 10.69 12.47 -8.73
CA PHE A 33 9.93 11.80 -7.66
C PHE A 33 8.85 12.73 -7.12
N THR A 34 7.84 12.14 -6.51
CA THR A 34 6.80 12.85 -5.76
C THR A 34 6.84 12.37 -4.32
N SER A 35 6.90 13.31 -3.39
CA SER A 35 6.80 13.00 -1.96
C SER A 35 5.35 12.78 -1.55
N ILE A 36 5.14 11.83 -0.66
CA ILE A 36 3.86 11.64 0.02
C ILE A 36 3.94 12.40 1.36
N GLU A 37 3.01 13.31 1.56
CA GLU A 37 2.93 14.06 2.82
C GLU A 37 2.33 13.21 3.93
N SER A 38 2.71 13.47 5.18
CA SER A 38 2.17 12.78 6.35
C SER A 38 0.65 12.95 6.50
N SER A 39 0.10 14.04 5.97
CA SER A 39 -1.34 14.29 5.89
C SER A 39 -2.11 13.27 5.04
N THR A 40 -1.40 12.53 4.18
CA THR A 40 -1.96 11.46 3.34
C THR A 40 -2.18 10.17 4.13
N ILE A 41 -1.54 10.03 5.29
CA ILE A 41 -1.70 8.87 6.17
C ILE A 41 -2.99 9.08 6.98
N PRO A 42 -3.97 8.17 6.91
CA PRO A 42 -5.22 8.33 7.64
C PRO A 42 -4.99 8.20 9.14
N ARG A 43 -5.73 8.96 9.92
CA ARG A 43 -5.78 8.82 11.38
C ARG A 43 -6.65 7.62 11.77
N ASP A 44 -6.50 7.12 12.98
CA ASP A 44 -7.27 5.96 13.47
C ASP A 44 -8.79 6.18 13.40
N ASN A 45 -9.27 7.40 13.65
CA ASN A 45 -10.68 7.71 13.52
C ASN A 45 -11.15 7.67 12.05
N GLU A 46 -10.32 8.11 11.10
CA GLU A 46 -10.62 8.04 9.66
C GLU A 46 -10.64 6.57 9.18
N LEU A 47 -9.71 5.73 9.67
CA LEU A 47 -9.70 4.30 9.37
C LEU A 47 -10.94 3.58 9.89
N LYS A 48 -11.43 3.94 11.08
CA LYS A 48 -12.65 3.35 11.68
C LYS A 48 -13.92 3.75 10.94
N GLU A 49 -13.88 4.82 10.19
CA GLU A 49 -15.01 5.30 9.37
C GLU A 49 -15.13 4.58 8.03
N LEU A 50 -14.09 3.87 7.62
CA LEU A 50 -14.10 3.08 6.38
C LEU A 50 -15.07 1.90 6.50
N THR A 51 -15.46 1.37 5.35
CA THR A 51 -16.18 0.10 5.29
C THR A 51 -15.20 -1.07 5.21
N THR A 52 -15.71 -2.28 5.32
CA THR A 52 -14.86 -3.48 5.16
C THR A 52 -14.36 -3.63 3.72
N ILE A 53 -15.17 -3.16 2.76
CA ILE A 53 -14.84 -3.26 1.32
C ILE A 53 -14.64 -1.85 0.79
N GLU A 54 -13.36 -1.51 0.55
CA GLU A 54 -12.95 -0.24 -0.05
C GLU A 54 -12.12 -0.52 -1.31
N ASP A 55 -12.31 0.28 -2.34
CA ASP A 55 -11.45 0.23 -3.53
C ASP A 55 -10.03 0.68 -3.18
N VAL A 56 -9.04 -0.09 -3.58
CA VAL A 56 -7.63 0.21 -3.35
C VAL A 56 -6.79 0.12 -4.62
N LEU A 57 -5.71 0.89 -4.64
CA LEU A 57 -4.71 0.91 -5.69
C LEU A 57 -3.34 0.62 -5.09
N MET A 58 -2.66 -0.39 -5.62
CA MET A 58 -1.26 -0.62 -5.32
C MET A 58 -0.41 -0.18 -6.52
N ILE A 59 0.71 0.49 -6.23
CA ILE A 59 1.66 0.96 -7.25
C ILE A 59 3.00 0.30 -6.98
N GLY A 60 3.57 -0.39 -7.96
CA GLY A 60 4.81 -1.12 -7.73
C GLY A 60 5.44 -1.69 -8.99
N TYR A 61 6.47 -2.51 -8.77
CA TYR A 61 7.28 -3.13 -9.81
C TYR A 61 7.21 -4.66 -9.67
N PRO A 62 6.05 -5.30 -9.97
CA PRO A 62 5.89 -6.74 -9.81
C PRO A 62 6.88 -7.49 -10.71
N ASN A 63 7.56 -8.50 -10.16
CA ASN A 63 8.61 -9.25 -10.84
C ASN A 63 9.75 -8.39 -11.43
N GLY A 64 9.91 -7.14 -10.97
CA GLY A 64 10.82 -6.18 -11.59
C GLY A 64 10.35 -5.68 -12.96
N LEU A 65 9.06 -5.82 -13.25
CA LEU A 65 8.47 -5.32 -14.50
C LEU A 65 8.02 -3.87 -14.33
N TRP A 66 8.30 -3.07 -15.33
CA TRP A 66 7.81 -1.70 -15.46
C TRP A 66 7.81 -1.32 -16.94
N ASP A 67 7.21 -0.21 -17.28
CA ASP A 67 7.35 0.37 -18.61
C ASP A 67 8.75 0.99 -18.72
N GLU A 68 9.68 0.27 -19.35
CA GLU A 68 11.08 0.66 -19.47
C GLU A 68 11.28 1.93 -20.32
N VAL A 69 10.37 2.18 -21.25
CA VAL A 69 10.45 3.34 -22.15
C VAL A 69 10.06 4.63 -21.43
N ASN A 70 8.97 4.57 -20.68
CA ASN A 70 8.41 5.74 -19.99
C ASN A 70 8.80 5.79 -18.51
N ASN A 71 9.46 4.74 -17.99
CA ASN A 71 9.83 4.57 -16.58
C ASN A 71 8.62 4.67 -15.64
N ILE A 72 7.54 3.97 -15.99
CA ILE A 72 6.28 3.97 -15.25
C ILE A 72 6.07 2.63 -14.53
N PRO A 73 5.71 2.62 -13.22
CA PRO A 73 5.36 1.42 -12.48
C PRO A 73 4.02 0.83 -12.93
N PHE A 74 3.74 -0.40 -12.52
CA PHE A 74 2.44 -1.02 -12.69
C PHE A 74 1.44 -0.53 -11.63
N PHE A 75 0.21 -0.35 -12.07
CA PHE A 75 -0.94 0.00 -11.24
C PHE A 75 -1.86 -1.21 -11.12
N MET A 76 -2.09 -1.66 -9.89
CA MET A 76 -2.92 -2.83 -9.59
C MET A 76 -4.10 -2.39 -8.75
N LYS A 77 -5.30 -2.49 -9.32
CA LYS A 77 -6.54 -2.17 -8.61
C LYS A 77 -7.09 -3.42 -7.91
N GLY A 78 -7.64 -3.21 -6.71
CA GLY A 78 -8.30 -4.22 -5.92
C GLY A 78 -9.24 -3.63 -4.89
N MET A 79 -9.53 -4.41 -3.85
CA MET A 79 -10.37 -3.99 -2.73
C MET A 79 -9.80 -4.49 -1.42
N THR A 80 -10.19 -3.86 -0.31
CA THR A 80 -9.92 -4.43 1.01
C THR A 80 -10.74 -5.71 1.19
N ALA A 81 -10.15 -6.73 1.83
CA ALA A 81 -10.81 -8.00 2.16
C ALA A 81 -11.12 -8.11 3.66
N THR A 82 -10.51 -7.24 4.47
CA THR A 82 -10.82 -7.04 5.89
C THR A 82 -10.89 -5.55 6.18
N HIS A 83 -11.54 -5.19 7.29
CA HIS A 83 -11.72 -3.79 7.66
C HIS A 83 -10.38 -3.12 7.98
N PRO A 84 -9.98 -2.02 7.28
CA PRO A 84 -8.68 -1.41 7.46
C PRO A 84 -8.44 -0.81 8.84
N GLY A 85 -9.47 -0.47 9.60
CA GLY A 85 -9.38 0.09 10.95
C GLY A 85 -9.40 -0.94 12.07
N ILE A 86 -9.41 -2.25 11.76
CA ILE A 86 -9.48 -3.35 12.73
C ILE A 86 -8.31 -4.28 12.51
N ASP A 87 -7.62 -4.64 13.60
CA ASP A 87 -6.48 -5.54 13.58
C ASP A 87 -6.86 -6.92 13.05
N TYR A 88 -6.20 -7.37 11.99
CA TYR A 88 -6.39 -8.68 11.44
C TYR A 88 -5.62 -9.73 12.26
N GLN A 89 -6.34 -10.68 12.84
CA GLN A 89 -5.77 -11.73 13.71
C GLN A 89 -4.90 -11.17 14.87
N GLY A 90 -5.32 -10.03 15.44
CA GLY A 90 -4.61 -9.37 16.54
C GLY A 90 -3.32 -8.68 16.16
N LYS A 91 -3.07 -8.44 14.86
CA LYS A 91 -1.94 -7.70 14.33
C LYS A 91 -2.41 -6.44 13.62
N GLN A 92 -1.61 -5.39 13.67
CA GLN A 92 -1.83 -4.14 12.93
C GLN A 92 -1.68 -4.33 11.43
N GLU A 93 -2.52 -5.18 10.87
CA GLU A 93 -2.53 -5.59 9.47
C GLU A 93 -3.96 -5.61 8.96
N PHE A 94 -4.13 -5.51 7.66
CA PHE A 94 -5.38 -5.78 6.97
C PHE A 94 -5.11 -6.54 5.68
N ALA A 95 -6.09 -7.29 5.21
CA ALA A 95 -5.98 -8.03 3.97
C ALA A 95 -6.62 -7.24 2.81
N VAL A 96 -5.99 -7.34 1.65
CA VAL A 96 -6.53 -6.83 0.38
C VAL A 96 -6.68 -7.96 -0.63
N HIS A 97 -7.68 -7.84 -1.49
CA HIS A 97 -7.91 -8.73 -2.63
C HIS A 97 -7.56 -8.00 -3.90
N MET A 98 -6.46 -8.38 -4.53
CA MET A 98 -5.99 -7.80 -5.80
C MET A 98 -5.00 -8.76 -6.48
N PRO A 99 -4.70 -8.55 -7.77
CA PRO A 99 -3.60 -9.27 -8.42
C PRO A 99 -2.28 -8.98 -7.67
N ILE A 100 -1.64 -10.04 -7.19
CA ILE A 100 -0.35 -9.96 -6.48
C ILE A 100 0.67 -10.81 -7.22
N TYR A 101 1.85 -10.28 -7.37
CA TYR A 101 2.95 -10.95 -8.02
C TYR A 101 4.19 -10.93 -7.12
N LYS A 102 5.12 -11.83 -7.37
CA LYS A 102 6.43 -11.79 -6.70
C LYS A 102 7.07 -10.42 -6.94
N GLY A 103 7.63 -9.80 -5.90
CA GLY A 103 8.21 -8.45 -6.00
C GLY A 103 7.21 -7.31 -5.70
N SER A 104 5.94 -7.60 -5.43
CA SER A 104 4.99 -6.59 -4.96
C SER A 104 5.22 -6.13 -3.52
N SER A 105 6.05 -6.84 -2.74
CA SER A 105 6.42 -6.41 -1.38
C SER A 105 7.12 -5.04 -1.39
N GLY A 106 6.76 -4.17 -0.45
CA GLY A 106 7.24 -2.79 -0.39
C GLY A 106 6.37 -1.79 -1.18
N SER A 107 5.39 -2.28 -1.94
CA SER A 107 4.49 -1.40 -2.71
C SER A 107 3.49 -0.70 -1.80
N PRO A 108 3.30 0.63 -1.94
CA PRO A 108 2.25 1.36 -1.23
C PRO A 108 0.86 0.98 -1.74
N VAL A 109 -0.07 0.89 -0.79
CA VAL A 109 -1.49 0.64 -1.05
C VAL A 109 -2.27 1.89 -0.70
N PHE A 110 -2.93 2.46 -1.68
CA PHE A 110 -3.72 3.67 -1.57
C PHE A 110 -5.21 3.36 -1.54
N LEU A 111 -5.94 4.09 -0.73
CA LEU A 111 -7.40 4.14 -0.80
C LEU A 111 -7.81 4.90 -2.07
N LEU A 112 -8.59 4.27 -2.91
CA LEU A 112 -9.26 4.92 -4.04
C LEU A 112 -10.63 5.40 -3.56
N SER A 113 -10.66 6.42 -2.74
CA SER A 113 -11.93 7.03 -2.38
C SER A 113 -12.42 7.90 -3.54
N ALA A 114 -13.25 7.32 -4.38
CA ALA A 114 -14.10 8.07 -5.32
C ALA A 114 -15.27 8.76 -4.59
N GLN A 115 -15.22 8.85 -3.26
CA GLN A 115 -16.31 9.41 -2.49
C GLN A 115 -16.21 10.93 -2.47
N PHE A 116 -16.81 11.53 -3.47
CA PHE A 116 -17.27 12.90 -3.43
C PHE A 116 -18.46 13.10 -2.47
N TYR A 117 -18.69 12.15 -1.55
CA TYR A 117 -19.82 12.16 -0.62
C TYR A 117 -19.30 12.13 0.81
N ASP A 118 -19.82 13.03 1.63
CA ASP A 118 -19.64 12.97 3.08
C ASP A 118 -20.54 11.84 3.69
N ARG A 119 -20.45 11.64 5.01
CA ARG A 119 -21.31 10.69 5.75
C ARG A 119 -22.81 10.90 5.51
N ALA A 120 -23.22 12.13 5.23
CA ALA A 120 -24.62 12.49 4.92
C ALA A 120 -24.98 12.23 3.45
N ARG A 121 -24.10 11.61 2.65
CA ARG A 121 -24.21 11.45 1.20
C ARG A 121 -24.32 12.77 0.45
N SER A 122 -23.79 13.84 1.01
CA SER A 122 -23.70 15.13 0.34
C SER A 122 -22.45 15.16 -0.53
N TYR A 123 -22.61 15.57 -1.77
CA TYR A 123 -21.49 15.74 -2.70
C TYR A 123 -20.55 16.85 -2.21
N VAL A 124 -19.30 16.53 -1.99
CA VAL A 124 -18.24 17.51 -1.61
C VAL A 124 -17.28 17.67 -2.79
N PRO A 125 -17.44 18.70 -3.62
CA PRO A 125 -16.55 18.92 -4.75
C PRO A 125 -15.14 19.27 -4.29
N GLY A 126 -14.13 18.74 -5.00
CA GLY A 126 -12.73 19.17 -4.88
C GLY A 126 -11.91 18.53 -3.77
N ARG A 127 -12.34 17.42 -3.20
CA ARG A 127 -11.51 16.64 -2.26
C ARG A 127 -11.11 15.30 -2.89
N ASP A 128 -10.04 15.33 -3.67
CA ASP A 128 -9.34 14.10 -4.04
C ASP A 128 -8.63 13.56 -2.78
N TYR A 129 -9.26 12.63 -2.10
CA TYR A 129 -8.64 11.98 -0.96
C TYR A 129 -7.79 10.80 -1.43
N VAL A 130 -6.54 11.08 -1.75
CA VAL A 130 -5.54 10.03 -1.80
C VAL A 130 -5.10 9.75 -0.36
N ARG A 131 -5.34 8.55 0.13
CA ARG A 131 -4.86 8.10 1.44
C ARG A 131 -4.00 6.86 1.25
N ILE A 132 -2.84 6.83 1.90
CA ILE A 132 -2.01 5.65 1.93
C ILE A 132 -2.44 4.78 3.12
N LEU A 133 -3.02 3.61 2.85
CA LEU A 133 -3.50 2.70 3.89
C LEU A 133 -2.37 1.88 4.49
N GLY A 134 -1.38 1.48 3.69
CA GLY A 134 -0.33 0.62 4.15
C GLY A 134 0.70 0.27 3.09
N ILE A 135 1.61 -0.64 3.44
CA ILE A 135 2.64 -1.21 2.57
C ILE A 135 2.37 -2.70 2.44
N ALA A 136 2.33 -3.19 1.20
CA ALA A 136 2.21 -4.62 0.93
C ALA A 136 3.50 -5.33 1.35
N TYR A 137 3.40 -6.42 2.15
CA TYR A 137 4.59 -7.14 2.62
C TYR A 137 4.49 -8.65 2.47
N LYS A 138 3.28 -9.21 2.46
CA LYS A 138 3.04 -10.65 2.45
C LYS A 138 1.89 -11.01 1.52
N HIS A 139 2.01 -12.10 0.79
CA HIS A 139 0.90 -12.70 0.06
C HIS A 139 0.50 -14.03 0.69
N PHE A 140 -0.79 -14.31 0.65
CA PHE A 140 -1.33 -15.59 1.10
C PHE A 140 -1.36 -16.56 -0.07
N LYS A 141 -0.78 -17.74 0.14
CA LYS A 141 -0.89 -18.85 -0.81
C LYS A 141 -1.98 -19.77 -0.34
N TYR A 142 -2.98 -19.95 -1.16
CA TYR A 142 -4.01 -20.94 -0.94
C TYR A 142 -3.80 -22.09 -1.93
N LEU A 143 -3.62 -23.31 -1.39
CA LEU A 143 -3.56 -24.53 -2.18
C LEU A 143 -4.94 -25.18 -2.10
N ALA A 144 -5.68 -25.16 -3.20
CA ALA A 144 -6.92 -25.92 -3.31
C ALA A 144 -6.61 -27.35 -3.77
N GLU A 145 -7.07 -28.35 -3.02
CA GLU A 145 -7.00 -29.74 -3.43
C GLU A 145 -8.09 -30.05 -4.46
N GLY A 146 -7.68 -30.57 -5.59
CA GLY A 146 -8.53 -31.00 -6.69
C GLY A 146 -7.76 -31.88 -7.64
N MET A 147 -8.35 -32.23 -8.80
CA MET A 147 -7.62 -32.96 -9.85
C MET A 147 -6.43 -32.19 -10.41
N VAL A 148 -6.35 -30.90 -10.18
CA VAL A 148 -5.24 -30.01 -10.54
C VAL A 148 -4.96 -29.08 -9.38
N TRP A 149 -3.71 -28.98 -8.96
CA TRP A 149 -3.27 -28.00 -7.96
C TRP A 149 -3.32 -26.61 -8.57
N VAL A 150 -4.18 -25.76 -8.06
CA VAL A 150 -4.27 -24.36 -8.46
C VAL A 150 -3.72 -23.49 -7.31
N MET A 151 -2.66 -22.75 -7.60
CA MET A 151 -2.15 -21.73 -6.69
C MET A 151 -2.89 -20.41 -6.97
N LEU A 152 -3.63 -19.93 -5.99
CA LEU A 152 -4.33 -18.65 -6.07
C LEU A 152 -3.55 -17.61 -5.27
N ASP A 153 -2.76 -16.79 -5.96
CA ASP A 153 -2.05 -15.65 -5.37
C ASP A 153 -2.92 -14.37 -5.53
N THR A 154 -3.97 -14.24 -4.70
CA THR A 154 -4.94 -13.15 -4.82
C THR A 154 -5.10 -12.28 -3.59
N TYR A 155 -4.43 -12.63 -2.48
CA TYR A 155 -4.53 -11.88 -1.23
C TYR A 155 -3.18 -11.40 -0.74
N CYS A 156 -3.14 -10.16 -0.28
CA CYS A 156 -1.96 -9.56 0.33
C CYS A 156 -2.29 -9.07 1.73
N ALA A 157 -1.38 -9.23 2.68
CA ALA A 157 -1.44 -8.51 3.95
C ALA A 157 -0.68 -7.20 3.81
N CYS A 158 -1.25 -6.12 4.32
CA CYS A 158 -0.64 -4.80 4.37
C CYS A 158 -0.44 -4.38 5.82
N ILE A 159 0.75 -3.86 6.12
CA ILE A 159 1.05 -3.25 7.42
C ILE A 159 0.57 -1.81 7.41
N PHE A 160 -0.10 -1.37 8.46
CA PHE A 160 -0.46 0.03 8.64
C PHE A 160 0.78 0.91 8.78
N ILE A 161 0.78 2.08 8.12
CA ILE A 161 1.88 3.04 8.21
C ILE A 161 1.78 3.89 9.48
N SER A 162 0.60 4.01 10.07
CA SER A 162 0.37 4.87 11.22
C SER A 162 -0.63 4.26 12.21
N ARG A 163 -0.09 3.69 13.26
CA ARG A 163 -0.71 3.72 14.58
C ARG A 163 0.40 4.11 15.57
N SER A 164 0.51 5.38 15.87
CA SER A 164 1.27 5.79 17.04
C SER A 164 0.60 5.17 18.26
N SER A 165 1.24 4.19 18.87
CA SER A 165 1.00 3.80 20.24
C SER A 165 1.20 5.06 21.10
N VAL A 166 0.13 5.64 21.56
CA VAL A 166 0.10 6.56 22.70
C VAL A 166 0.01 5.73 23.95
#